data_c5ae04f6137d719b0fa9e52b34766246
#
_entry.id   c5ae04f6137d719b0fa9e52b34766246
#
_cell.length_a   1.000
_cell.length_b   1.000
_cell.length_c   1.000
_cell.angle_alpha   90.00
_cell.angle_beta   90.00
_cell.angle_gamma   90.00
#
_symmetry.space_group_name_H-M   'P 1'
#
loop_
_entity.id
_entity.type
_entity.pdbx_description
1 polymer ?
#
loop_
_entity_poly.entity_id
_entity_poly.type
_entity_poly.pdbx_seq_one_letter_code
_entity_poly.pdbx_strand_id
1 'polypeptide(L)'
;MTETLTPLRVGTGLDWGRVFLWGGICALALVAVSLIGLPVGMDKRILIEPVLSLGYLFLLWIPLVLGYVATKVIVLEGVETRKPGSMDLLAGLVAGLIGSTGLILLMLGLDNFNLRDPLVNWSPQLFRLLTFEQGLGFGIPVWLAAFGALGAVGAALHQLPSRARRVLTWAVFGVLAVAILEAVIDDLAEGFRLEWLIDAIYYKRG
;
A
#
# COMPACT_ATOMS: atom_id res chain seq x y z
N MET A 1 -0.65 57.19 -0.55
CA MET A 1 -1.26 55.87 -0.86
C MET A 1 -0.55 54.85 0.00
N THR A 2 -1.14 54.50 1.14
CA THR A 2 -0.63 53.50 2.08
C THR A 2 -1.29 52.18 1.70
N GLU A 3 -0.54 51.30 1.04
CA GLU A 3 -0.95 49.93 0.82
C GLU A 3 -1.04 49.24 2.18
N THR A 4 -2.25 48.96 2.60
CA THR A 4 -2.56 48.08 3.73
C THR A 4 -2.17 46.65 3.31
N LEU A 5 -0.95 46.25 3.67
CA LEU A 5 -0.52 44.85 3.61
C LEU A 5 -1.48 44.04 4.50
N THR A 6 -2.40 43.36 3.87
CA THR A 6 -3.24 42.33 4.54
C THR A 6 -2.30 41.30 5.16
N PRO A 7 -2.34 41.06 6.48
CA PRO A 7 -1.47 40.09 7.09
C PRO A 7 -1.83 38.72 6.51
N LEU A 8 -0.86 38.07 5.87
CA LEU A 8 -0.94 36.68 5.45
C LEU A 8 -1.37 35.85 6.69
N ARG A 9 -2.57 35.34 6.66
CA ARG A 9 -3.10 34.44 7.67
C ARG A 9 -2.25 33.19 7.67
N VAL A 10 -1.20 33.16 8.48
CA VAL A 10 -0.40 31.98 8.75
C VAL A 10 -1.32 30.98 9.46
N GLY A 11 -1.98 30.15 8.68
CA GLY A 11 -2.79 29.04 9.20
C GLY A 11 -1.86 28.04 9.88
N THR A 12 -1.80 28.07 11.20
CA THR A 12 -1.05 27.13 12.04
C THR A 12 -1.70 25.74 12.10
N GLY A 13 -2.79 25.53 11.33
CA GLY A 13 -3.58 24.31 11.32
C GLY A 13 -3.16 23.31 10.24
N LEU A 14 -3.40 22.04 10.53
CA LEU A 14 -3.31 20.93 9.58
C LEU A 14 -4.37 21.12 8.48
N ASP A 15 -4.01 20.98 7.21
CA ASP A 15 -4.98 20.98 6.12
C ASP A 15 -5.69 19.63 6.03
N TRP A 16 -6.76 19.50 6.77
CA TRP A 16 -7.59 18.28 6.82
C TRP A 16 -8.13 17.91 5.44
N GLY A 17 -8.44 18.88 4.58
CA GLY A 17 -8.90 18.60 3.22
C GLY A 17 -7.92 17.77 2.43
N ARG A 18 -6.64 18.07 2.56
CA ARG A 18 -5.56 17.31 1.92
C ARG A 18 -5.34 15.94 2.57
N VAL A 19 -5.45 15.85 3.88
CA VAL A 19 -5.36 14.54 4.57
C VAL A 19 -6.46 13.61 4.05
N PHE A 20 -7.69 14.09 3.92
CA PHE A 20 -8.80 13.34 3.36
C PHE A 20 -8.57 12.99 1.88
N LEU A 21 -8.06 13.92 1.08
CA LEU A 21 -7.77 13.68 -0.32
C LEU A 21 -6.74 12.54 -0.49
N TRP A 22 -5.61 12.61 0.22
CA TRP A 22 -4.56 11.59 0.14
C TRP A 22 -4.99 10.25 0.73
N GLY A 23 -5.77 10.27 1.81
CA GLY A 23 -6.41 9.07 2.35
C GLY A 23 -7.38 8.43 1.35
N GLY A 24 -8.17 9.23 0.64
CA GLY A 24 -9.06 8.77 -0.43
C GLY A 24 -8.29 8.18 -1.62
N ILE A 25 -7.19 8.81 -2.05
CA ILE A 25 -6.30 8.26 -3.09
C ILE A 25 -5.72 6.92 -2.63
N CYS A 26 -5.33 6.81 -1.33
CA CYS A 26 -4.87 5.55 -0.76
C CYS A 26 -5.95 4.46 -0.85
N ALA A 27 -7.17 4.76 -0.45
CA ALA A 27 -8.29 3.84 -0.52
C ALA A 27 -8.55 3.35 -1.95
N LEU A 28 -8.58 4.27 -2.93
CA LEU A 28 -8.75 3.94 -4.34
C LEU A 28 -7.62 3.08 -4.88
N ALA A 29 -6.36 3.41 -4.56
CA ALA A 29 -5.20 2.64 -4.98
C ALA A 29 -5.24 1.21 -4.44
N LEU A 30 -5.60 1.04 -3.17
CA LEU A 30 -5.73 -0.27 -2.53
C LEU A 30 -6.83 -1.12 -3.17
N VAL A 31 -7.99 -0.53 -3.41
CA VAL A 31 -9.10 -1.21 -4.11
C VAL A 31 -8.67 -1.58 -5.53
N ALA A 32 -8.07 -0.66 -6.28
CA ALA A 32 -7.62 -0.91 -7.64
C ALA A 32 -6.58 -2.05 -7.71
N VAL A 33 -5.55 -2.03 -6.86
CA VAL A 33 -4.52 -3.08 -6.79
C VAL A 33 -5.12 -4.42 -6.41
N SER A 34 -6.09 -4.44 -5.49
CA SER A 34 -6.80 -5.65 -5.09
C SER A 34 -7.66 -6.21 -6.21
N LEU A 35 -8.39 -5.36 -6.95
CA LEU A 35 -9.26 -5.77 -8.07
C LEU A 35 -8.47 -6.22 -9.31
N ILE A 36 -7.27 -5.69 -9.54
CA ILE A 36 -6.35 -6.18 -10.58
C ILE A 36 -5.85 -7.60 -10.25
N GLY A 37 -5.97 -8.02 -8.98
CA GLY A 37 -5.59 -9.36 -8.53
C GLY A 37 -4.10 -9.49 -8.20
N LEU A 38 -3.35 -8.38 -8.15
CA LEU A 38 -1.92 -8.39 -7.80
C LEU A 38 -1.65 -9.08 -6.45
N PRO A 39 -2.39 -8.79 -5.35
CA PRO A 39 -2.13 -9.45 -4.08
C PRO A 39 -2.33 -10.97 -4.14
N VAL A 40 -3.36 -11.43 -4.85
CA VAL A 40 -3.67 -12.87 -5.00
C VAL A 40 -2.66 -13.57 -5.89
N GLY A 41 -2.27 -12.95 -7.00
CA GLY A 41 -1.26 -13.50 -7.91
C GLY A 41 0.11 -13.65 -7.27
N MET A 42 0.45 -12.76 -6.34
CA MET A 42 1.72 -12.74 -5.64
C MET A 42 1.69 -13.40 -4.25
N ASP A 43 0.53 -13.89 -3.79
CA ASP A 43 0.39 -14.47 -2.45
C ASP A 43 1.13 -15.80 -2.28
N LYS A 44 1.28 -16.57 -3.35
CA LYS A 44 2.03 -17.83 -3.35
C LYS A 44 3.52 -17.66 -3.05
N ARG A 45 4.03 -16.44 -3.11
CA ARG A 45 5.45 -16.12 -2.89
C ARG A 45 5.64 -15.63 -1.48
N ILE A 46 6.14 -16.52 -0.63
CA ILE A 46 6.34 -16.29 0.80
C ILE A 46 7.72 -15.69 0.99
N LEU A 47 7.79 -14.48 1.54
CA LEU A 47 9.04 -13.80 1.92
C LEU A 47 9.48 -14.20 3.33
N ILE A 48 8.52 -14.33 4.25
CA ILE A 48 8.77 -14.75 5.64
C ILE A 48 7.66 -15.71 6.04
N GLU A 49 8.00 -16.98 6.15
CA GLU A 49 7.06 -18.03 6.54
C GLU A 49 6.65 -17.90 8.02
N PRO A 50 5.37 -17.97 8.40
CA PRO A 50 4.13 -18.01 7.58
C PRO A 50 3.47 -16.63 7.43
N VAL A 51 4.19 -15.50 7.69
CA VAL A 51 3.59 -14.21 8.07
C VAL A 51 3.48 -13.22 6.92
N LEU A 52 4.44 -13.22 5.97
CA LEU A 52 4.51 -12.16 4.96
C LEU A 52 4.70 -12.74 3.56
N SER A 53 3.62 -12.70 2.77
CA SER A 53 3.69 -12.94 1.33
C SER A 53 3.99 -11.64 0.57
N LEU A 54 4.45 -11.77 -0.67
CA LEU A 54 4.66 -10.63 -1.55
C LEU A 54 3.34 -9.87 -1.80
N GLY A 55 2.20 -10.59 -1.80
CA GLY A 55 0.88 -9.98 -1.90
C GLY A 55 0.55 -9.01 -0.76
N TYR A 56 0.86 -9.40 0.49
CA TYR A 56 0.72 -8.50 1.65
C TYR A 56 1.68 -7.31 1.56
N LEU A 57 2.91 -7.52 1.09
CA LEU A 57 3.88 -6.45 0.94
C LEU A 57 3.35 -5.35 0.02
N PHE A 58 2.72 -5.70 -1.11
CA PHE A 58 2.10 -4.72 -2.01
C PHE A 58 1.00 -3.91 -1.33
N LEU A 59 0.16 -4.56 -0.53
CA LEU A 59 -0.90 -3.85 0.20
C LEU A 59 -0.35 -2.93 1.28
N LEU A 60 0.67 -3.37 2.03
CA LEU A 60 1.29 -2.60 3.12
C LEU A 60 2.15 -1.43 2.61
N TRP A 61 2.69 -1.54 1.39
CA TRP A 61 3.51 -0.49 0.79
C TRP A 61 2.71 0.78 0.47
N ILE A 62 1.47 0.64 0.01
CA ILE A 62 0.65 1.76 -0.43
C ILE A 62 0.41 2.78 0.70
N PRO A 63 -0.08 2.41 1.90
CA PRO A 63 -0.28 3.37 2.99
C PRO A 63 1.04 3.98 3.49
N LEU A 64 2.15 3.25 3.45
CA LEU A 64 3.46 3.77 3.81
C LEU A 64 3.89 4.92 2.88
N VAL A 65 3.85 4.68 1.56
CA VAL A 65 4.24 5.67 0.55
C VAL A 65 3.29 6.86 0.58
N LEU A 66 1.99 6.62 0.66
CA LEU A 66 1.01 7.70 0.67
C LEU A 66 1.02 8.50 1.96
N GLY A 67 1.30 7.89 3.11
CA GLY A 67 1.56 8.61 4.36
C GLY A 67 2.76 9.55 4.25
N TYR A 68 3.85 9.09 3.62
CA TYR A 68 5.02 9.93 3.32
C TYR A 68 4.68 11.08 2.37
N VAL A 69 3.99 10.81 1.26
CA VAL A 69 3.64 11.81 0.25
C VAL A 69 2.65 12.84 0.81
N ALA A 70 1.64 12.38 1.53
CA ALA A 70 0.66 13.25 2.18
C ALA A 70 1.37 14.28 3.09
N THR A 71 2.26 13.81 3.95
CA THR A 71 3.01 14.68 4.86
C THR A 71 3.92 15.63 4.09
N LYS A 72 4.61 15.16 3.05
CA LYS A 72 5.47 15.99 2.21
C LYS A 72 4.71 17.14 1.55
N VAL A 73 3.54 16.87 0.98
CA VAL A 73 2.72 17.88 0.28
C VAL A 73 2.14 18.89 1.28
N ILE A 74 1.67 18.43 2.43
CA ILE A 74 1.15 19.31 3.48
C ILE A 74 2.24 20.25 4.01
N VAL A 75 3.48 19.75 4.16
CA VAL A 75 4.61 20.56 4.65
C VAL A 75 5.15 21.52 3.59
N LEU A 76 5.25 21.09 2.31
CA LEU A 76 5.81 21.94 1.24
C LEU A 76 4.97 23.20 0.94
N GLU A 77 3.66 23.14 1.15
CA GLU A 77 2.78 24.29 0.89
C GLU A 77 2.46 25.12 2.13
N GLY A 78 2.82 24.66 3.31
CA GLY A 78 2.64 25.34 4.59
C GLY A 78 3.94 25.83 5.20
N VAL A 79 4.49 26.96 4.74
CA VAL A 79 5.60 27.70 5.39
C VAL A 79 6.86 26.87 5.76
N GLU A 80 7.96 27.16 5.13
CA GLU A 80 9.30 26.57 5.32
C GLU A 80 9.85 26.54 6.77
N THR A 81 9.13 27.14 7.71
CA THR A 81 9.59 27.32 9.11
C THR A 81 8.95 26.36 10.11
N ARG A 82 7.99 25.50 9.70
CA ARG A 82 7.33 24.58 10.63
C ARG A 82 8.23 23.40 10.93
N LYS A 83 8.66 23.28 12.20
CA LYS A 83 9.34 22.06 12.68
C LYS A 83 8.40 20.87 12.53
N PRO A 84 8.88 19.74 11.98
CA PRO A 84 8.10 18.50 11.94
C PRO A 84 7.65 18.15 13.36
N GLY A 85 6.40 17.81 13.52
CA GLY A 85 5.80 17.60 14.84
C GLY A 85 4.82 16.42 14.89
N SER A 86 4.25 16.21 16.05
CA SER A 86 3.25 15.15 16.29
C SER A 86 2.01 15.26 15.39
N MET A 87 1.69 16.47 14.94
CA MET A 87 0.57 16.69 14.01
C MET A 87 0.79 16.06 12.64
N ASP A 88 2.03 15.94 12.18
CA ASP A 88 2.35 15.31 10.89
C ASP A 88 2.18 13.79 11.01
N LEU A 89 2.54 13.22 12.16
CA LEU A 89 2.29 11.81 12.46
C LEU A 89 0.79 11.52 12.52
N LEU A 90 0.02 12.41 13.14
CA LEU A 90 -1.43 12.30 13.20
C LEU A 90 -2.04 12.36 11.79
N ALA A 91 -1.55 13.27 10.93
CA ALA A 91 -1.99 13.35 9.53
C ALA A 91 -1.75 12.04 8.78
N GLY A 92 -0.56 11.46 8.92
CA GLY A 92 -0.23 10.17 8.31
C GLY A 92 -1.09 9.02 8.84
N LEU A 93 -1.30 8.97 10.16
CA LEU A 93 -2.16 7.99 10.80
C LEU A 93 -3.60 8.09 10.26
N VAL A 94 -4.18 9.29 10.24
CA VAL A 94 -5.55 9.52 9.74
C VAL A 94 -5.65 9.19 8.26
N ALA A 95 -4.69 9.59 7.43
CA ALA A 95 -4.65 9.23 6.01
C ALA A 95 -4.59 7.70 5.80
N GLY A 96 -3.80 6.99 6.61
CA GLY A 96 -3.74 5.52 6.60
C GLY A 96 -5.07 4.88 7.02
N LEU A 97 -5.71 5.39 8.06
CA LEU A 97 -7.02 4.91 8.50
C LEU A 97 -8.09 5.13 7.42
N ILE A 98 -8.11 6.28 6.76
CA ILE A 98 -9.01 6.54 5.64
C ILE A 98 -8.69 5.57 4.49
N GLY A 99 -7.40 5.33 4.20
CA GLY A 99 -6.98 4.34 3.22
C GLY A 99 -7.51 2.95 3.50
N SER A 100 -7.51 2.51 4.76
CA SER A 100 -8.02 1.20 5.16
C SER A 100 -9.52 1.04 4.89
N THR A 101 -10.31 2.13 4.90
CA THR A 101 -11.76 2.05 4.62
C THR A 101 -12.03 1.49 3.23
N GLY A 102 -11.16 1.74 2.25
CA GLY A 102 -11.28 1.15 0.91
C GLY A 102 -11.23 -0.37 0.93
N LEU A 103 -10.26 -0.96 1.64
CA LEU A 103 -10.18 -2.43 1.79
C LEU A 103 -11.32 -2.99 2.64
N ILE A 104 -11.75 -2.28 3.67
CA ILE A 104 -12.88 -2.71 4.51
C ILE A 104 -14.17 -2.76 3.67
N LEU A 105 -14.42 -1.72 2.88
CA LEU A 105 -15.57 -1.71 1.96
C LEU A 105 -15.49 -2.83 0.92
N LEU A 106 -14.28 -3.10 0.42
CA LEU A 106 -14.03 -4.23 -0.48
C LEU A 106 -14.34 -5.57 0.21
N MET A 107 -13.84 -5.79 1.43
CA MET A 107 -14.13 -7.01 2.20
C MET A 107 -15.62 -7.20 2.48
N LEU A 108 -16.32 -6.13 2.89
CA LEU A 108 -17.76 -6.14 3.10
C LEU A 108 -18.52 -6.41 1.79
N GLY A 109 -18.04 -5.86 0.68
CA GLY A 109 -18.60 -6.14 -0.64
C GLY A 109 -18.40 -7.60 -1.04
N LEU A 110 -17.21 -8.17 -0.80
CA LEU A 110 -16.91 -9.58 -1.08
C LEU A 110 -17.76 -10.54 -0.25
N ASP A 111 -18.09 -10.17 0.98
CA ASP A 111 -18.89 -10.98 1.89
C ASP A 111 -20.39 -10.96 1.53
N ASN A 112 -20.91 -9.77 1.18
CA ASN A 112 -22.35 -9.56 1.01
C ASN A 112 -22.85 -9.73 -0.43
N PHE A 113 -21.99 -9.55 -1.43
CA PHE A 113 -22.39 -9.56 -2.84
C PHE A 113 -21.67 -10.66 -3.61
N ASN A 114 -22.42 -11.46 -4.37
CA ASN A 114 -21.84 -12.42 -5.31
C ASN A 114 -21.41 -11.69 -6.59
N LEU A 115 -20.28 -11.03 -6.55
CA LEU A 115 -19.75 -10.23 -7.67
C LEU A 115 -18.83 -11.04 -8.61
N ARG A 116 -18.94 -12.38 -8.60
CA ARG A 116 -18.13 -13.26 -9.47
C ARG A 116 -18.38 -13.01 -10.95
N ASP A 117 -19.61 -12.69 -11.31
CA ASP A 117 -19.98 -12.51 -12.72
C ASP A 117 -19.45 -11.21 -13.34
N PRO A 118 -19.51 -10.03 -12.66
CA PRO A 118 -19.01 -8.78 -13.23
C PRO A 118 -17.50 -8.56 -13.07
N LEU A 119 -16.82 -9.24 -12.13
CA LEU A 119 -15.41 -8.99 -11.81
C LEU A 119 -14.60 -10.30 -11.79
N VAL A 120 -13.82 -10.53 -12.84
CA VAL A 120 -13.00 -11.76 -13.03
C VAL A 120 -12.05 -12.04 -11.86
N ASN A 121 -11.51 -10.99 -11.25
CA ASN A 121 -10.55 -11.10 -10.14
C ASN A 121 -11.21 -11.10 -8.75
N TRP A 122 -12.54 -11.12 -8.69
CA TRP A 122 -13.32 -11.19 -7.47
C TRP A 122 -13.40 -12.64 -6.97
N SER A 123 -12.31 -13.11 -6.41
CA SER A 123 -12.16 -14.51 -6.04
C SER A 123 -12.31 -14.72 -4.54
N PRO A 124 -12.76 -15.91 -4.11
CA PRO A 124 -12.72 -16.29 -2.70
C PRO A 124 -11.30 -16.24 -2.11
N GLN A 125 -10.28 -16.35 -2.96
CA GLN A 125 -8.87 -16.22 -2.56
C GLN A 125 -8.55 -14.81 -2.09
N LEU A 126 -9.03 -13.76 -2.80
CA LEU A 126 -8.87 -12.38 -2.36
C LEU A 126 -9.50 -12.15 -0.97
N PHE A 127 -10.72 -12.64 -0.76
CA PHE A 127 -11.38 -12.54 0.54
C PHE A 127 -10.59 -13.24 1.64
N ARG A 128 -10.12 -14.47 1.41
CA ARG A 128 -9.29 -15.22 2.38
C ARG A 128 -8.00 -14.47 2.70
N LEU A 129 -7.32 -13.95 1.70
CA LEU A 129 -6.12 -13.15 1.87
C LEU A 129 -6.40 -11.90 2.71
N LEU A 130 -7.43 -11.12 2.36
CA LEU A 130 -7.76 -9.90 3.09
C LEU A 130 -8.24 -10.16 4.53
N THR A 131 -8.85 -11.31 4.79
CA THR A 131 -9.32 -11.70 6.13
C THR A 131 -8.35 -12.58 6.90
N PHE A 132 -7.16 -12.87 6.34
CA PHE A 132 -6.16 -13.79 6.92
C PHE A 132 -6.75 -15.16 7.23
N GLU A 133 -7.71 -15.62 6.43
CA GLU A 133 -8.49 -16.86 6.63
C GLU A 133 -9.32 -16.91 7.93
N GLN A 134 -9.31 -15.83 8.73
CA GLN A 134 -9.99 -15.75 10.03
C GLN A 134 -11.32 -14.98 10.00
N GLY A 135 -11.72 -14.48 8.82
CA GLY A 135 -12.97 -13.76 8.63
C GLY A 135 -12.89 -12.26 8.97
N LEU A 136 -14.01 -11.56 8.75
CA LEU A 136 -14.10 -10.09 8.88
C LEU A 136 -13.74 -9.57 10.27
N GLY A 137 -14.13 -10.31 11.31
CA GLY A 137 -13.88 -9.90 12.70
C GLY A 137 -12.40 -9.73 13.05
N PHE A 138 -11.53 -10.47 12.37
CA PHE A 138 -10.09 -10.37 12.51
C PHE A 138 -9.47 -9.44 11.46
N GLY A 139 -9.86 -9.57 10.19
CA GLY A 139 -9.29 -8.81 9.09
C GLY A 139 -9.45 -7.30 9.25
N ILE A 140 -10.65 -6.83 9.61
CA ILE A 140 -10.92 -5.39 9.73
C ILE A 140 -10.00 -4.71 10.77
N PRO A 141 -9.94 -5.16 12.03
CA PRO A 141 -9.07 -4.49 13.02
C PRO A 141 -7.58 -4.58 12.67
N VAL A 142 -7.13 -5.67 12.05
CA VAL A 142 -5.73 -5.81 11.62
C VAL A 142 -5.38 -4.79 10.55
N TRP A 143 -6.22 -4.61 9.51
CA TRP A 143 -5.96 -3.62 8.47
C TRP A 143 -6.06 -2.18 8.98
N LEU A 144 -7.01 -1.88 9.87
CA LEU A 144 -7.08 -0.56 10.52
C LEU A 144 -5.79 -0.25 11.28
N ALA A 145 -5.33 -1.19 12.12
CA ALA A 145 -4.12 -1.03 12.90
C ALA A 145 -2.87 -0.92 12.01
N ALA A 146 -2.72 -1.82 11.03
CA ALA A 146 -1.58 -1.85 10.14
C ALA A 146 -1.49 -0.56 9.30
N PHE A 147 -2.59 -0.12 8.70
CA PHE A 147 -2.58 1.05 7.82
C PHE A 147 -2.45 2.35 8.59
N GLY A 148 -3.08 2.47 9.75
CA GLY A 148 -2.86 3.60 10.65
C GLY A 148 -1.39 3.70 11.06
N ALA A 149 -0.80 2.58 11.50
CA ALA A 149 0.62 2.52 11.88
C ALA A 149 1.54 2.84 10.71
N LEU A 150 1.33 2.24 9.53
CA LEU A 150 2.15 2.49 8.34
C LEU A 150 2.00 3.91 7.81
N GLY A 151 0.82 4.50 7.86
CA GLY A 151 0.61 5.90 7.54
C GLY A 151 1.40 6.82 8.47
N ALA A 152 1.39 6.54 9.78
CA ALA A 152 2.19 7.29 10.76
C ALA A 152 3.70 7.08 10.54
N VAL A 153 4.15 5.85 10.25
CA VAL A 153 5.55 5.55 9.90
C VAL A 153 5.95 6.30 8.63
N GLY A 154 5.11 6.30 7.59
CA GLY A 154 5.34 7.09 6.38
C GLY A 154 5.56 8.57 6.67
N ALA A 155 4.73 9.15 7.54
CA ALA A 155 4.88 10.52 8.01
C ALA A 155 6.16 10.74 8.82
N ALA A 156 6.54 9.79 9.67
CA ALA A 156 7.78 9.82 10.44
C ALA A 156 9.01 9.78 9.54
N LEU A 157 8.97 9.01 8.45
CA LEU A 157 10.05 8.95 7.46
C LEU A 157 10.33 10.33 6.82
N HIS A 158 9.29 11.15 6.66
CA HIS A 158 9.47 12.52 6.17
C HIS A 158 10.28 13.39 7.14
N GLN A 159 10.19 13.13 8.45
CA GLN A 159 10.89 13.89 9.48
C GLN A 159 12.38 13.53 9.59
N LEU A 160 12.83 12.45 8.97
CA LEU A 160 14.22 12.02 9.00
C LEU A 160 15.13 12.98 8.22
N PRO A 161 16.40 13.12 8.67
CA PRO A 161 17.42 13.86 7.93
C PRO A 161 17.53 13.35 6.49
N SER A 162 17.81 14.24 5.54
CA SER A 162 17.83 13.93 4.11
C SER A 162 18.74 12.73 3.74
N ARG A 163 19.84 12.53 4.48
CA ARG A 163 20.75 11.39 4.28
C ARG A 163 20.10 10.07 4.72
N ALA A 164 19.56 10.01 5.94
CA ALA A 164 18.90 8.81 6.46
C ALA A 164 17.67 8.44 5.63
N ARG A 165 16.86 9.43 5.25
CA ARG A 165 15.70 9.27 4.38
C ARG A 165 16.08 8.65 3.04
N ARG A 166 17.15 9.16 2.39
CA ARG A 166 17.62 8.64 1.10
C ARG A 166 18.08 7.18 1.22
N VAL A 167 18.88 6.87 2.23
CA VAL A 167 19.35 5.48 2.47
C VAL A 167 18.18 4.54 2.69
N LEU A 168 17.22 4.93 3.54
CA LEU A 168 16.06 4.10 3.84
C LEU A 168 15.16 3.92 2.61
N THR A 169 14.92 4.98 1.83
CA THR A 169 14.17 4.89 0.58
C THR A 169 14.83 3.92 -0.39
N TRP A 170 16.14 4.02 -0.61
CA TRP A 170 16.88 3.11 -1.47
C TRP A 170 16.89 1.66 -0.94
N ALA A 171 17.01 1.48 0.38
CA ALA A 171 16.96 0.16 0.99
C ALA A 171 15.59 -0.52 0.74
N VAL A 172 14.51 0.21 0.95
CA VAL A 172 13.16 -0.31 0.74
C VAL A 172 12.90 -0.60 -0.73
N PHE A 173 13.25 0.33 -1.64
CA PHE A 173 13.15 0.07 -3.08
C PHE A 173 14.04 -1.10 -3.52
N GLY A 174 15.23 -1.24 -2.93
CA GLY A 174 16.13 -2.37 -3.19
C GLY A 174 15.50 -3.70 -2.80
N VAL A 175 14.94 -3.80 -1.61
CA VAL A 175 14.23 -5.01 -1.15
C VAL A 175 13.05 -5.34 -2.06
N LEU A 176 12.25 -4.35 -2.45
CA LEU A 176 11.12 -4.55 -3.35
C LEU A 176 11.58 -5.00 -4.74
N ALA A 177 12.63 -4.36 -5.28
CA ALA A 177 13.17 -4.72 -6.58
C ALA A 177 13.74 -6.15 -6.59
N VAL A 178 14.45 -6.55 -5.53
CA VAL A 178 14.95 -7.92 -5.38
C VAL A 178 13.79 -8.92 -5.31
N ALA A 179 12.76 -8.64 -4.50
CA ALA A 179 11.60 -9.51 -4.39
C ALA A 179 10.84 -9.66 -5.71
N ILE A 180 10.68 -8.58 -6.48
CA ILE A 180 10.06 -8.63 -7.81
C ILE A 180 10.95 -9.39 -8.80
N LEU A 181 12.26 -9.16 -8.77
CA LEU A 181 13.20 -9.82 -9.66
C LEU A 181 13.23 -11.33 -9.42
N GLU A 182 13.28 -11.75 -8.16
CA GLU A 182 13.18 -13.15 -7.78
C GLU A 182 11.87 -13.77 -8.28
N ALA A 183 10.76 -13.04 -8.10
CA ALA A 183 9.47 -13.45 -8.61
C ALA A 183 9.45 -13.68 -10.12
N VAL A 184 10.06 -12.79 -10.90
CA VAL A 184 10.13 -12.89 -12.36
C VAL A 184 11.07 -14.03 -12.79
N ILE A 185 12.21 -14.21 -12.11
CA ILE A 185 13.15 -15.28 -12.42
C ILE A 185 12.50 -16.65 -12.20
N ASP A 186 11.77 -16.83 -11.11
CA ASP A 186 11.09 -18.10 -10.82
C ASP A 186 10.02 -18.43 -11.87
N ASP A 187 9.19 -17.45 -12.28
CA ASP A 187 8.19 -17.65 -13.33
C ASP A 187 8.85 -18.03 -14.67
N LEU A 188 9.95 -17.36 -15.02
CA LEU A 188 10.72 -17.72 -16.21
C LEU A 188 11.32 -19.13 -16.12
N ALA A 189 11.85 -19.48 -14.95
CA ALA A 189 12.44 -20.81 -14.73
C ALA A 189 11.40 -21.93 -14.79
N GLU A 190 10.18 -21.69 -14.23
CA GLU A 190 9.08 -22.65 -14.33
C GLU A 190 8.56 -22.78 -15.77
N GLY A 191 8.45 -21.68 -16.51
CA GLY A 191 8.07 -21.67 -17.92
C GLY A 191 9.06 -22.49 -18.77
N PHE A 192 10.37 -22.26 -18.59
CA PHE A 192 11.41 -23.02 -19.28
C PHE A 192 11.43 -24.51 -18.92
N ARG A 193 11.19 -24.87 -17.66
CA ARG A 193 11.12 -26.28 -17.23
C ARG A 193 9.93 -26.99 -17.81
N LEU A 194 8.77 -26.36 -17.89
CA LEU A 194 7.55 -26.94 -18.47
C LEU A 194 7.70 -27.14 -20.00
N GLU A 195 8.23 -26.20 -20.74
CA GLU A 195 8.47 -26.35 -22.16
C GLU A 195 9.47 -27.48 -22.46
N TRP A 196 10.58 -27.51 -21.72
CA TRP A 196 11.57 -28.59 -21.91
C TRP A 196 11.00 -29.96 -21.54
N LEU A 197 10.15 -30.05 -20.52
CA LEU A 197 9.51 -31.30 -20.11
C LEU A 197 8.47 -31.76 -21.15
N ILE A 198 7.70 -30.84 -21.71
CA ILE A 198 6.72 -31.11 -22.75
C ILE A 198 7.42 -31.59 -24.02
N ASP A 199 8.48 -30.93 -24.46
CA ASP A 199 9.28 -31.31 -25.61
C ASP A 199 9.93 -32.70 -25.40
N ALA A 200 10.48 -32.97 -24.21
CA ALA A 200 11.07 -34.26 -23.89
C ALA A 200 10.04 -35.40 -23.89
N ILE A 201 8.79 -35.14 -23.51
CA ILE A 201 7.71 -36.15 -23.50
C ILE A 201 7.17 -36.39 -24.92
N TYR A 202 6.99 -35.34 -25.70
CA TYR A 202 6.42 -35.44 -27.05
C TYR A 202 7.43 -35.99 -28.08
N TYR A 203 8.71 -35.63 -28.00
CA TYR A 203 9.75 -36.14 -28.91
C TYR A 203 10.18 -37.59 -28.67
N LYS A 204 9.87 -38.15 -27.48
CA LYS A 204 10.21 -39.54 -27.18
C LYS A 204 9.15 -40.57 -27.61
N ARG A 205 8.05 -40.12 -28.22
CA ARG A 205 6.97 -40.96 -28.75
C ARG A 205 6.89 -41.05 -30.29
N GLY A 206 7.85 -40.52 -31.02
CA GLY A 206 8.09 -40.76 -32.41
C GLY A 206 9.32 -41.67 -32.54
#